data_75c2ae3f1948b7fa09f16be6b152d821
#
_entry.id   75c2ae3f1948b7fa09f16be6b152d821
#
_cell.length_a   1.000
_cell.length_b   1.000
_cell.length_c   1.000
_cell.angle_alpha   90.00
_cell.angle_beta   90.00
_cell.angle_gamma   90.00
#
_symmetry.space_group_name_H-M   'P 1'
#
loop_
_entity.id
_entity.type
_entity.pdbx_description
1 polymer ?
#
loop_
_entity_poly.entity_id
_entity_poly.type
_entity_poly.pdbx_seq_one_letter_code
_entity_poly.pdbx_strand_id
1 'polypeptide(L)'
;CFTNILGETGGNQPELAATKQHLPRLETTGLNQHSFGEGIANFATLHMGIELMAWQKHVLNGQLSHDGLGNLQFREALVSTARQQGKSVALQALIGWWLTEMAALRGKPQAVLSVANKLDRAEAIFGFIAPILVDKFGGKAANALGRKSVKMPDGSTWEVRAATPNLHGGSYDLIVIDELWNISAAVVDEALRPSQIARANPLLSMWSTAGDESSAAFIAFREQAISEIDKGDTGNLYFAEYSMKPGSDPRLETNWIQANPAMGQTVTVEALRAVSKKDSFLRAHLNMWVSARGAWLQPGVWDKQKTDTTMPPGGVLAVDTDLTDGRYVGVRSSVHESKAHVCVEFMVDTEDLMWQEIERVMADTSVRLVITPALHLHLPPNLERRTSVIGYGELLKYSGLIQKMIVEGKVRHRGELSLAEHVNRAVLTKTGGGVVLSSQKSPGPIELCRCMVWAIAESSRPKVVGKPMFAVSTTP
;
A
#
# COMPACT_ATOMS: atom_id res chain seq x y z
N CYS A 1 -37.86 -53.33 1.21
CA CYS A 1 -37.87 -52.84 2.58
C CYS A 1 -36.45 -52.55 3.04
N PHE A 2 -36.00 -51.31 2.95
CA PHE A 2 -34.98 -50.77 3.85
C PHE A 2 -35.28 -49.29 4.00
N THR A 3 -35.53 -48.91 5.20
CA THR A 3 -36.01 -47.65 5.68
C THR A 3 -34.88 -46.64 5.81
N ASN A 4 -35.13 -45.41 5.40
CA ASN A 4 -34.30 -44.20 5.59
C ASN A 4 -33.98 -43.96 7.07
N ILE A 5 -32.73 -43.56 7.32
CA ILE A 5 -32.37 -42.66 8.42
C ILE A 5 -31.53 -41.56 7.82
N LEU A 6 -32.17 -40.41 7.56
CA LEU A 6 -31.50 -39.11 7.31
C LEU A 6 -31.28 -38.46 8.64
N GLY A 7 -30.00 -38.31 9.03
CA GLY A 7 -29.57 -37.41 10.07
C GLY A 7 -29.25 -36.05 9.45
N GLU A 8 -30.05 -35.07 9.83
CA GLU A 8 -29.74 -33.64 9.58
C GLU A 8 -28.48 -33.25 10.33
N THR A 9 -27.47 -32.78 9.62
CA THR A 9 -26.38 -32.00 10.21
C THR A 9 -26.06 -30.80 9.34
N GLY A 10 -26.45 -29.62 9.82
CA GLY A 10 -25.70 -28.36 9.79
C GLY A 10 -25.18 -27.87 8.46
N GLY A 11 -26.03 -27.36 7.59
CA GLY A 11 -25.64 -26.50 6.51
C GLY A 11 -25.74 -25.04 6.97
N ASN A 12 -24.59 -24.33 7.10
CA ASN A 12 -24.49 -22.85 6.98
C ASN A 12 -23.08 -22.30 7.24
N GLN A 13 -22.02 -22.86 6.67
CA GLN A 13 -20.68 -22.24 6.73
C GLN A 13 -19.97 -21.97 5.39
N PRO A 14 -20.29 -22.56 4.24
CA PRO A 14 -19.54 -22.28 3.01
C PRO A 14 -19.86 -20.94 2.36
N GLU A 15 -21.10 -20.46 2.45
CA GLU A 15 -21.55 -19.26 1.71
C GLU A 15 -21.01 -17.94 2.27
N LEU A 16 -20.91 -17.79 3.60
CA LEU A 16 -20.33 -16.61 4.24
C LEU A 16 -18.81 -16.52 4.07
N ALA A 17 -18.13 -17.66 3.99
CA ALA A 17 -16.69 -17.72 3.74
C ALA A 17 -16.37 -17.39 2.28
N ALA A 18 -17.18 -17.85 1.33
CA ALA A 18 -17.03 -17.56 -0.08
C ALA A 18 -17.22 -16.06 -0.40
N THR A 19 -18.16 -15.38 0.25
CA THR A 19 -18.44 -13.96 0.01
C THR A 19 -17.30 -13.05 0.50
N LYS A 20 -16.61 -13.40 1.58
CA LYS A 20 -15.45 -12.64 2.11
C LYS A 20 -14.16 -12.86 1.33
N GLN A 21 -14.04 -13.94 0.57
CA GLN A 21 -12.85 -14.28 -0.22
C GLN A 21 -12.61 -13.32 -1.39
N HIS A 22 -13.64 -12.59 -1.83
CA HIS A 22 -13.56 -11.71 -3.01
C HIS A 22 -13.14 -10.28 -2.68
N LEU A 23 -13.15 -9.90 -1.40
CA LEU A 23 -12.84 -8.54 -0.99
C LEU A 23 -11.35 -8.40 -0.64
N PRO A 24 -10.70 -7.31 -1.05
CA PRO A 24 -9.32 -7.04 -0.68
C PRO A 24 -9.19 -6.78 0.84
N ARG A 25 -8.00 -6.94 1.37
CA ARG A 25 -7.69 -6.58 2.77
C ARG A 25 -7.69 -5.07 2.97
N LEU A 26 -7.15 -4.37 1.99
CA LEU A 26 -7.10 -2.90 1.94
C LEU A 26 -7.74 -2.45 0.65
N GLU A 27 -8.60 -1.45 0.75
CA GLU A 27 -9.26 -0.86 -0.42
C GLU A 27 -9.61 0.60 -0.17
N THR A 28 -9.48 1.41 -1.21
CA THR A 28 -9.99 2.78 -1.25
C THR A 28 -11.49 2.79 -1.00
N THR A 29 -11.94 3.68 -0.13
CA THR A 29 -13.34 3.86 0.23
C THR A 29 -13.98 5.01 -0.57
N GLY A 30 -15.29 5.18 -0.48
CA GLY A 30 -15.98 6.30 -1.13
C GLY A 30 -16.10 6.17 -2.65
N LEU A 31 -16.24 4.95 -3.17
CA LEU A 31 -16.43 4.70 -4.60
C LEU A 31 -17.78 5.24 -5.09
N ASN A 32 -17.79 5.80 -6.30
CA ASN A 32 -19.02 6.16 -6.97
C ASN A 32 -19.89 4.92 -7.27
N GLN A 33 -21.19 5.12 -7.41
CA GLN A 33 -22.14 4.03 -7.64
C GLN A 33 -22.10 3.47 -9.08
N HIS A 34 -21.65 4.28 -10.04
CA HIS A 34 -21.53 3.90 -11.44
C HIS A 34 -20.14 3.38 -11.75
N SER A 35 -20.04 2.35 -12.60
CA SER A 35 -18.76 1.80 -13.05
C SER A 35 -18.88 1.16 -14.43
N PHE A 36 -17.78 1.14 -15.18
CA PHE A 36 -17.65 0.42 -16.43
C PHE A 36 -17.24 -1.06 -16.27
N GLY A 37 -17.04 -1.54 -15.06
CA GLY A 37 -16.52 -2.90 -14.80
C GLY A 37 -17.41 -4.02 -15.35
N GLU A 38 -18.73 -3.84 -15.37
CA GLU A 38 -19.67 -4.81 -15.98
C GLU A 38 -19.44 -4.93 -17.49
N GLY A 39 -19.20 -3.81 -18.18
CA GLY A 39 -18.84 -3.82 -19.60
C GLY A 39 -17.60 -4.65 -19.88
N ILE A 40 -16.58 -4.57 -19.03
CA ILE A 40 -15.36 -5.39 -19.16
C ILE A 40 -15.66 -6.88 -18.92
N ALA A 41 -16.47 -7.19 -17.93
CA ALA A 41 -16.85 -8.59 -17.67
C ALA A 41 -17.63 -9.17 -18.87
N ASN A 42 -18.52 -8.40 -19.46
CA ASN A 42 -19.25 -8.78 -20.67
C ASN A 42 -18.31 -8.96 -21.88
N PHE A 43 -17.35 -8.06 -22.07
CA PHE A 43 -16.33 -8.19 -23.11
C PHE A 43 -15.54 -9.50 -22.94
N ALA A 44 -15.12 -9.83 -21.73
CA ALA A 44 -14.39 -11.06 -21.44
C ALA A 44 -15.23 -12.29 -21.79
N THR A 45 -16.49 -12.33 -21.40
CA THR A 45 -17.39 -13.46 -21.68
C THR A 45 -17.68 -13.58 -23.18
N LEU A 46 -18.05 -12.49 -23.85
CA LEU A 46 -18.52 -12.52 -25.24
C LEU A 46 -17.38 -12.67 -26.26
N HIS A 47 -16.24 -12.04 -25.99
CA HIS A 47 -15.16 -11.94 -26.98
C HIS A 47 -13.96 -12.80 -26.65
N MET A 48 -13.62 -12.96 -25.35
CA MET A 48 -12.51 -13.80 -24.91
C MET A 48 -12.97 -15.23 -24.59
N GLY A 49 -14.27 -15.48 -24.37
CA GLY A 49 -14.78 -16.78 -23.92
C GLY A 49 -14.39 -17.11 -22.47
N ILE A 50 -14.13 -16.11 -21.65
CA ILE A 50 -13.65 -16.25 -20.29
C ILE A 50 -14.63 -15.53 -19.34
N GLU A 51 -15.08 -16.25 -18.32
CA GLU A 51 -15.77 -15.60 -17.20
C GLU A 51 -14.75 -15.10 -16.18
N LEU A 52 -14.76 -13.77 -15.92
CA LEU A 52 -13.88 -13.17 -14.91
C LEU A 52 -14.27 -13.65 -13.52
N MET A 53 -13.27 -13.93 -12.70
CA MET A 53 -13.45 -14.25 -11.28
C MET A 53 -14.06 -13.07 -10.52
N ALA A 54 -14.75 -13.33 -9.42
CA ALA A 54 -15.41 -12.30 -8.62
C ALA A 54 -14.46 -11.19 -8.16
N TRP A 55 -13.25 -11.54 -7.76
CA TRP A 55 -12.24 -10.57 -7.35
C TRP A 55 -11.76 -9.67 -8.51
N GLN A 56 -11.66 -10.22 -9.74
CA GLN A 56 -11.31 -9.45 -10.93
C GLN A 56 -12.41 -8.46 -11.28
N LYS A 57 -13.67 -8.92 -11.26
CA LYS A 57 -14.85 -8.06 -11.46
C LYS A 57 -14.88 -6.95 -10.40
N HIS A 58 -14.60 -7.28 -9.13
CA HIS A 58 -14.58 -6.32 -8.03
C HIS A 58 -13.56 -5.18 -8.25
N VAL A 59 -12.30 -5.51 -8.53
CA VAL A 59 -11.26 -4.49 -8.71
C VAL A 59 -11.41 -3.71 -10.01
N LEU A 60 -11.97 -4.32 -11.07
CA LEU A 60 -12.31 -3.62 -12.32
C LEU A 60 -13.47 -2.64 -12.09
N ASN A 61 -14.46 -3.01 -11.30
CA ASN A 61 -15.53 -2.11 -10.89
C ASN A 61 -14.98 -0.91 -10.09
N GLY A 62 -14.09 -1.15 -9.13
CA GLY A 62 -13.50 -0.10 -8.30
C GLY A 62 -12.69 0.90 -9.12
N GLN A 63 -11.70 0.43 -9.91
CA GLN A 63 -10.83 1.33 -10.67
C GLN A 63 -11.54 2.11 -11.80
N LEU A 64 -12.68 1.63 -12.26
CA LEU A 64 -13.47 2.25 -13.35
C LEU A 64 -14.77 2.87 -12.86
N SER A 65 -14.86 3.15 -11.57
CA SER A 65 -15.98 3.94 -11.04
C SER A 65 -15.98 5.34 -11.65
N HIS A 66 -17.18 5.89 -11.91
CA HIS A 66 -17.35 7.15 -12.59
C HIS A 66 -18.56 7.96 -12.05
N ASP A 67 -18.65 9.23 -12.41
CA ASP A 67 -19.64 10.20 -11.93
C ASP A 67 -21.04 10.07 -12.56
N GLY A 68 -21.31 9.03 -13.30
CA GLY A 68 -22.56 8.87 -14.07
C GLY A 68 -22.52 9.58 -15.44
N LEU A 69 -21.64 10.55 -15.65
CA LEU A 69 -21.40 11.20 -16.94
C LEU A 69 -20.26 10.54 -17.72
N GLY A 70 -19.63 9.51 -17.15
CA GLY A 70 -18.52 8.76 -17.74
C GLY A 70 -17.14 9.31 -17.42
N ASN A 71 -17.02 10.31 -16.53
CA ASN A 71 -15.72 10.74 -16.04
C ASN A 71 -15.27 9.80 -14.93
N LEU A 72 -14.11 9.18 -15.12
CA LEU A 72 -13.53 8.27 -14.12
C LEU A 72 -13.26 9.03 -12.81
N GLN A 73 -13.56 8.38 -11.69
CA GLN A 73 -13.27 8.91 -10.37
C GLN A 73 -11.78 8.95 -10.09
N PHE A 74 -11.04 7.97 -10.60
CA PHE A 74 -9.60 7.81 -10.37
C PHE A 74 -8.82 7.99 -11.67
N ARG A 75 -7.69 8.68 -11.59
CA ARG A 75 -6.71 8.75 -12.67
C ARG A 75 -5.65 7.65 -12.57
N GLU A 76 -5.48 7.09 -11.39
CA GLU A 76 -4.52 6.04 -11.08
C GLU A 76 -5.21 4.89 -10.35
N ALA A 77 -4.77 3.68 -10.62
CA ALA A 77 -5.27 2.49 -9.94
C ALA A 77 -4.10 1.54 -9.65
N LEU A 78 -4.05 0.98 -8.45
CA LEU A 78 -3.07 0.00 -8.04
C LEU A 78 -3.76 -1.24 -7.45
N VAL A 79 -3.60 -2.38 -8.13
CA VAL A 79 -4.12 -3.67 -7.68
C VAL A 79 -2.95 -4.58 -7.30
N SER A 80 -2.91 -4.99 -6.04
CA SER A 80 -1.87 -5.86 -5.49
C SER A 80 -2.45 -7.19 -5.04
N THR A 81 -1.90 -8.30 -5.54
CA THR A 81 -2.30 -9.65 -5.15
C THR A 81 -1.15 -10.64 -5.35
N ALA A 82 -1.22 -11.80 -4.72
CA ALA A 82 -0.25 -12.87 -4.87
C ALA A 82 -0.01 -13.29 -6.34
N ARG A 83 1.01 -14.05 -6.60
CA ARG A 83 1.27 -14.62 -7.93
C ARG A 83 0.20 -15.60 -8.34
N GLN A 84 -0.02 -15.76 -9.66
CA GLN A 84 -0.91 -16.74 -10.29
C GLN A 84 -2.41 -16.56 -9.93
N GLN A 85 -2.83 -15.36 -9.58
CA GLN A 85 -4.23 -15.05 -9.28
C GLN A 85 -5.06 -14.69 -10.54
N GLY A 86 -4.44 -14.61 -11.73
CA GLY A 86 -5.15 -14.26 -12.96
C GLY A 86 -5.13 -12.77 -13.30
N LYS A 87 -4.16 -11.98 -12.78
CA LYS A 87 -3.99 -10.54 -13.11
C LYS A 87 -4.00 -10.27 -14.60
N SER A 88 -3.23 -11.03 -15.37
CA SER A 88 -3.09 -10.83 -16.82
C SER A 88 -4.40 -11.01 -17.59
N VAL A 89 -5.31 -11.88 -17.12
CA VAL A 89 -6.64 -12.04 -17.73
C VAL A 89 -7.49 -10.79 -17.54
N ALA A 90 -7.47 -10.19 -16.35
CA ALA A 90 -8.17 -8.93 -16.09
C ALA A 90 -7.62 -7.79 -16.95
N LEU A 91 -6.28 -7.71 -17.12
CA LEU A 91 -5.62 -6.74 -17.98
C LEU A 91 -5.96 -6.92 -19.46
N GLN A 92 -6.03 -8.16 -19.92
CA GLN A 92 -6.46 -8.50 -21.29
C GLN A 92 -7.87 -8.00 -21.56
N ALA A 93 -8.81 -8.26 -20.63
CA ALA A 93 -10.19 -7.82 -20.73
C ALA A 93 -10.29 -6.28 -20.71
N LEU A 94 -9.56 -5.61 -19.82
CA LEU A 94 -9.53 -4.16 -19.73
C LEU A 94 -9.04 -3.51 -21.02
N ILE A 95 -7.92 -3.98 -21.59
CA ILE A 95 -7.36 -3.46 -22.84
C ILE A 95 -8.32 -3.67 -24.00
N GLY A 96 -8.85 -4.89 -24.14
CA GLY A 96 -9.77 -5.21 -25.24
C GLY A 96 -11.03 -4.36 -25.18
N TRP A 97 -11.67 -4.28 -24.03
CA TRP A 97 -12.85 -3.45 -23.81
C TRP A 97 -12.56 -1.96 -24.07
N TRP A 98 -11.43 -1.44 -23.59
CA TRP A 98 -11.08 -0.04 -23.77
C TRP A 98 -10.94 0.36 -25.24
N LEU A 99 -10.34 -0.49 -26.04
CA LEU A 99 -10.14 -0.25 -27.48
C LEU A 99 -11.42 -0.35 -28.30
N THR A 100 -12.43 -1.05 -27.81
CA THR A 100 -13.69 -1.28 -28.55
C THR A 100 -14.82 -0.43 -27.98
N GLU A 101 -15.13 -0.58 -26.71
CA GLU A 101 -16.29 0.05 -26.08
C GLU A 101 -16.00 1.50 -25.61
N MET A 102 -14.87 1.74 -24.95
CA MET A 102 -14.55 3.08 -24.43
C MET A 102 -14.35 4.08 -25.58
N ALA A 103 -13.78 3.65 -26.71
CA ALA A 103 -13.66 4.47 -27.89
C ALA A 103 -15.04 4.92 -28.42
N ALA A 104 -16.00 3.99 -28.45
CA ALA A 104 -17.37 4.29 -28.83
C ALA A 104 -18.08 5.21 -27.83
N LEU A 105 -17.96 4.93 -26.53
CA LEU A 105 -18.53 5.74 -25.44
C LEU A 105 -18.01 7.18 -25.45
N ARG A 106 -16.73 7.39 -25.73
CA ARG A 106 -16.10 8.73 -25.79
C ARG A 106 -16.23 9.41 -27.15
N GLY A 107 -16.69 8.72 -28.19
CA GLY A 107 -16.84 9.22 -29.55
C GLY A 107 -15.50 9.66 -30.18
N LYS A 108 -14.38 9.11 -29.73
CA LYS A 108 -13.03 9.45 -30.23
C LYS A 108 -12.06 8.28 -30.09
N PRO A 109 -11.05 8.18 -30.99
CA PRO A 109 -10.01 7.19 -30.91
C PRO A 109 -9.30 7.22 -29.56
N GLN A 110 -8.94 6.04 -29.04
CA GLN A 110 -8.22 5.86 -27.79
C GLN A 110 -6.78 5.40 -28.03
N ALA A 111 -5.86 5.92 -27.25
CA ALA A 111 -4.46 5.48 -27.27
C ALA A 111 -4.16 4.67 -25.99
N VAL A 112 -3.77 3.41 -26.16
CA VAL A 112 -3.47 2.47 -25.07
C VAL A 112 -2.00 2.09 -25.12
N LEU A 113 -1.34 2.08 -23.94
CA LEU A 113 0.03 1.61 -23.76
C LEU A 113 0.07 0.49 -22.72
N SER A 114 0.68 -0.63 -23.07
CA SER A 114 1.04 -1.68 -22.11
C SER A 114 2.54 -1.65 -21.84
N VAL A 115 2.89 -1.61 -20.56
CA VAL A 115 4.27 -1.55 -20.10
C VAL A 115 4.57 -2.71 -19.17
N ALA A 116 5.69 -3.39 -19.37
CA ALA A 116 6.24 -4.36 -18.43
C ALA A 116 7.75 -4.22 -18.37
N ASN A 117 8.37 -4.66 -17.26
CA ASN A 117 9.82 -4.61 -17.13
C ASN A 117 10.54 -5.45 -18.20
N LYS A 118 9.97 -6.59 -18.59
CA LYS A 118 10.46 -7.43 -19.70
C LYS A 118 9.40 -7.51 -20.79
N LEU A 119 9.81 -7.31 -22.03
CA LEU A 119 8.94 -7.33 -23.19
C LEU A 119 8.15 -8.65 -23.30
N ASP A 120 8.76 -9.78 -23.00
CA ASP A 120 8.15 -11.12 -23.07
C ASP A 120 6.83 -11.24 -22.29
N ARG A 121 6.70 -10.55 -21.16
CA ARG A 121 5.47 -10.56 -20.35
C ARG A 121 4.35 -9.73 -20.96
N ALA A 122 4.70 -8.54 -21.44
CA ALA A 122 3.75 -7.70 -22.17
C ALA A 122 3.33 -8.38 -23.48
N GLU A 123 4.20 -9.17 -24.09
CA GLU A 123 3.91 -9.99 -25.26
C GLU A 123 2.90 -11.10 -25.02
N ALA A 124 2.85 -11.68 -23.82
CA ALA A 124 1.83 -12.69 -23.48
C ALA A 124 0.41 -12.08 -23.47
N ILE A 125 0.25 -10.84 -22.96
CA ILE A 125 -1.02 -10.11 -23.03
C ILE A 125 -1.36 -9.82 -24.50
N PHE A 126 -0.39 -9.33 -25.28
CA PHE A 126 -0.55 -9.03 -26.70
C PHE A 126 -0.96 -10.26 -27.51
N GLY A 127 -0.26 -11.38 -27.31
CA GLY A 127 -0.51 -12.62 -28.05
C GLY A 127 -1.92 -13.16 -27.90
N PHE A 128 -2.59 -12.86 -26.78
CA PHE A 128 -3.95 -13.28 -26.53
C PHE A 128 -5.00 -12.29 -27.11
N ILE A 129 -4.85 -11.00 -26.87
CA ILE A 129 -5.87 -9.98 -27.25
C ILE A 129 -5.74 -9.52 -28.70
N ALA A 130 -4.53 -9.40 -29.25
CA ALA A 130 -4.36 -8.89 -30.60
C ALA A 130 -5.08 -9.73 -31.67
N PRO A 131 -5.07 -11.09 -31.65
CA PRO A 131 -5.88 -11.87 -32.57
C PRO A 131 -7.39 -11.58 -32.46
N ILE A 132 -7.91 -11.41 -31.25
CA ILE A 132 -9.34 -11.10 -31.04
C ILE A 132 -9.69 -9.74 -31.66
N LEU A 133 -8.83 -8.74 -31.45
CA LEU A 133 -9.04 -7.39 -32.03
C LEU A 133 -8.95 -7.41 -33.57
N VAL A 134 -8.06 -8.24 -34.13
CA VAL A 134 -7.94 -8.39 -35.59
C VAL A 134 -9.16 -9.10 -36.17
N ASP A 135 -9.50 -10.26 -35.63
CA ASP A 135 -10.48 -11.16 -36.22
C ASP A 135 -11.93 -10.68 -36.02
N LYS A 136 -12.23 -10.13 -34.82
CA LYS A 136 -13.61 -9.73 -34.48
C LYS A 136 -13.90 -8.24 -34.70
N PHE A 137 -12.85 -7.39 -34.65
CA PHE A 137 -13.04 -5.93 -34.69
C PHE A 137 -12.27 -5.26 -35.82
N GLY A 138 -11.65 -6.02 -36.74
CA GLY A 138 -10.99 -5.49 -37.93
C GLY A 138 -9.70 -4.70 -37.66
N GLY A 139 -9.09 -4.89 -36.48
CA GLY A 139 -7.81 -4.29 -36.12
C GLY A 139 -6.66 -4.78 -37.02
N LYS A 140 -5.62 -4.00 -37.13
CA LYS A 140 -4.39 -4.36 -37.86
C LYS A 140 -3.22 -4.47 -36.88
N ALA A 141 -2.71 -5.67 -36.68
CA ALA A 141 -1.55 -5.90 -35.84
C ALA A 141 -0.24 -5.71 -36.62
N ALA A 142 0.74 -5.07 -35.97
CA ALA A 142 2.11 -4.95 -36.46
C ALA A 142 3.08 -5.53 -35.43
N ASN A 143 3.97 -6.43 -35.90
CA ASN A 143 5.01 -7.08 -35.13
C ASN A 143 6.38 -6.66 -35.67
N ALA A 144 6.85 -5.46 -35.33
CA ALA A 144 8.22 -5.05 -35.61
C ALA A 144 9.14 -5.41 -34.41
N LEU A 145 10.40 -5.65 -34.67
CA LEU A 145 11.40 -5.95 -33.63
C LEU A 145 11.37 -4.86 -32.54
N GLY A 146 10.98 -5.23 -31.31
CA GLY A 146 10.89 -4.33 -30.17
C GLY A 146 9.65 -3.43 -30.12
N ARG A 147 8.71 -3.55 -31.07
CA ARG A 147 7.44 -2.79 -31.09
C ARG A 147 6.31 -3.68 -31.58
N LYS A 148 5.38 -4.00 -30.67
CA LYS A 148 4.11 -4.63 -31.01
C LYS A 148 3.01 -3.60 -30.90
N SER A 149 2.12 -3.55 -31.86
CA SER A 149 1.00 -2.61 -31.86
C SER A 149 -0.23 -3.17 -32.58
N VAL A 150 -1.40 -2.65 -32.21
CA VAL A 150 -2.64 -2.85 -32.94
C VAL A 150 -3.19 -1.47 -33.28
N LYS A 151 -3.67 -1.29 -34.51
CA LYS A 151 -4.43 -0.11 -34.97
C LYS A 151 -5.83 -0.55 -35.30
N MET A 152 -6.81 0.06 -34.65
CA MET A 152 -8.24 -0.20 -34.85
C MET A 152 -8.78 0.60 -36.03
N PRO A 153 -9.91 0.18 -36.62
CA PRO A 153 -10.55 0.91 -37.77
C PRO A 153 -10.95 2.34 -37.42
N ASP A 154 -11.35 2.63 -36.20
CA ASP A 154 -11.70 3.97 -35.69
C ASP A 154 -10.51 4.90 -35.46
N GLY A 155 -9.27 4.36 -35.62
CA GLY A 155 -8.02 5.07 -35.37
C GLY A 155 -7.45 4.87 -33.98
N SER A 156 -8.13 4.13 -33.08
CA SER A 156 -7.58 3.75 -31.79
C SER A 156 -6.31 2.91 -31.94
N THR A 157 -5.38 3.05 -31.00
CA THR A 157 -4.08 2.37 -31.06
C THR A 157 -3.73 1.71 -29.74
N TRP A 158 -3.08 0.56 -29.82
CA TRP A 158 -2.46 -0.09 -28.68
C TRP A 158 -0.99 -0.37 -28.98
N GLU A 159 -0.12 0.07 -28.09
CA GLU A 159 1.33 -0.19 -28.15
C GLU A 159 1.78 -1.02 -26.95
N VAL A 160 2.73 -1.89 -27.19
CA VAL A 160 3.42 -2.69 -26.15
C VAL A 160 4.88 -2.28 -26.09
N ARG A 161 5.34 -1.85 -24.92
CA ARG A 161 6.69 -1.33 -24.70
C ARG A 161 7.35 -1.91 -23.46
N ALA A 162 8.66 -2.01 -23.47
CA ALA A 162 9.43 -2.23 -22.25
C ALA A 162 9.46 -0.95 -21.39
N ALA A 163 9.46 -1.11 -20.07
CA ALA A 163 9.58 -0.02 -19.11
C ALA A 163 11.00 0.57 -19.14
N THR A 164 11.20 1.61 -19.92
CA THR A 164 12.49 2.33 -20.01
C THR A 164 12.26 3.83 -19.84
N PRO A 165 13.25 4.59 -19.33
CA PRO A 165 13.13 6.06 -19.22
C PRO A 165 12.85 6.76 -20.55
N ASN A 166 13.16 6.11 -21.68
CA ASN A 166 12.97 6.67 -23.03
C ASN A 166 11.53 6.52 -23.58
N LEU A 167 10.53 6.24 -22.74
CA LEU A 167 9.13 6.17 -23.13
C LEU A 167 8.47 7.56 -23.39
N HIS A 168 9.28 8.57 -23.73
CA HIS A 168 8.82 9.91 -24.03
C HIS A 168 8.13 10.01 -25.39
N GLY A 169 7.24 11.01 -25.56
CA GLY A 169 6.67 11.41 -26.86
C GLY A 169 5.34 10.78 -27.24
N GLY A 170 4.76 9.91 -26.39
CA GLY A 170 3.39 9.42 -26.54
C GLY A 170 2.38 10.22 -25.70
N SER A 171 1.09 10.10 -26.05
CA SER A 171 -0.01 10.58 -25.21
C SER A 171 -1.08 9.51 -25.16
N TYR A 172 -1.40 9.00 -23.95
CA TYR A 172 -2.20 7.78 -23.78
C TYR A 172 -3.44 8.02 -22.90
N ASP A 173 -4.57 7.43 -23.30
CA ASP A 173 -5.81 7.44 -22.52
C ASP A 173 -5.83 6.34 -21.47
N LEU A 174 -5.22 5.19 -21.76
CA LEU A 174 -4.99 4.09 -20.83
C LEU A 174 -3.53 3.68 -20.86
N ILE A 175 -2.90 3.62 -19.70
CA ILE A 175 -1.62 2.95 -19.51
C ILE A 175 -1.84 1.77 -18.59
N VAL A 176 -1.37 0.60 -18.98
CA VAL A 176 -1.41 -0.63 -18.18
C VAL A 176 0.00 -1.04 -17.81
N ILE A 177 0.25 -1.21 -16.53
CA ILE A 177 1.52 -1.71 -15.99
C ILE A 177 1.29 -3.10 -15.38
N ASP A 178 1.97 -4.10 -15.90
CA ASP A 178 2.06 -5.42 -15.26
C ASP A 178 3.40 -5.54 -14.51
N GLU A 179 3.33 -6.02 -13.25
CA GLU A 179 4.48 -6.18 -12.34
C GLU A 179 5.17 -4.84 -11.97
N LEU A 180 4.40 -3.86 -11.46
CA LEU A 180 4.90 -2.55 -11.00
C LEU A 180 6.10 -2.66 -10.03
N TRP A 181 6.17 -3.73 -9.21
CA TRP A 181 7.23 -3.91 -8.22
C TRP A 181 8.65 -3.83 -8.82
N ASN A 182 8.79 -4.05 -10.12
CA ASN A 182 10.06 -4.09 -10.84
C ASN A 182 10.21 -2.92 -11.84
N ILE A 183 9.45 -1.84 -11.67
CA ILE A 183 9.53 -0.62 -12.48
C ILE A 183 10.04 0.51 -11.61
N SER A 184 11.03 1.27 -12.11
CA SER A 184 11.61 2.37 -11.35
C SER A 184 10.65 3.57 -11.24
N ALA A 185 10.80 4.35 -10.17
CA ALA A 185 10.04 5.58 -9.97
C ALA A 185 10.25 6.57 -11.14
N ALA A 186 11.47 6.70 -11.63
CA ALA A 186 11.78 7.57 -12.78
C ALA A 186 10.95 7.23 -14.02
N VAL A 187 10.71 5.94 -14.34
CA VAL A 187 9.85 5.57 -15.47
C VAL A 187 8.41 6.03 -15.24
N VAL A 188 7.89 5.86 -14.05
CA VAL A 188 6.50 6.27 -13.73
C VAL A 188 6.37 7.78 -13.76
N ASP A 189 7.24 8.49 -13.07
CA ASP A 189 7.10 9.92 -12.80
C ASP A 189 7.58 10.80 -13.96
N GLU A 190 8.62 10.38 -14.70
CA GLU A 190 9.21 11.18 -15.77
C GLU A 190 8.69 10.82 -17.17
N ALA A 191 8.14 9.60 -17.35
CA ALA A 191 7.67 9.16 -18.66
C ALA A 191 6.17 8.86 -18.70
N LEU A 192 5.63 8.02 -17.80
CA LEU A 192 4.26 7.54 -17.91
C LEU A 192 3.22 8.59 -17.47
N ARG A 193 3.33 9.14 -16.28
CA ARG A 193 2.44 10.20 -15.79
C ARG A 193 2.39 11.42 -16.72
N PRO A 194 3.53 11.97 -17.18
CA PRO A 194 3.51 13.11 -18.11
C PRO A 194 2.82 12.80 -19.44
N SER A 195 2.89 11.57 -19.93
CA SER A 195 2.22 11.17 -21.18
C SER A 195 0.67 11.19 -21.11
N GLN A 196 0.11 11.31 -19.90
CA GLN A 196 -1.33 11.37 -19.65
C GLN A 196 -1.85 12.78 -19.32
N ILE A 197 -0.98 13.76 -19.06
CA ILE A 197 -1.38 15.10 -18.61
C ILE A 197 -2.35 15.77 -19.58
N ALA A 198 -2.11 15.63 -20.89
CA ALA A 198 -2.94 16.25 -21.94
C ALA A 198 -4.27 15.50 -22.20
N ARG A 199 -4.50 14.36 -21.54
CA ARG A 199 -5.73 13.60 -21.70
C ARG A 199 -6.77 14.04 -20.67
N ALA A 200 -8.02 14.23 -21.13
CA ALA A 200 -9.09 14.74 -20.28
C ALA A 200 -9.48 13.76 -19.16
N ASN A 201 -9.46 12.45 -19.45
CA ASN A 201 -9.94 11.43 -18.53
C ASN A 201 -9.12 10.11 -18.68
N PRO A 202 -7.80 10.15 -18.40
CA PRO A 202 -6.93 8.99 -18.56
C PRO A 202 -7.00 8.06 -17.34
N LEU A 203 -6.48 6.85 -17.51
CA LEU A 203 -6.25 5.91 -16.43
C LEU A 203 -4.84 5.30 -16.51
N LEU A 204 -4.09 5.36 -15.43
CA LEU A 204 -2.87 4.58 -15.19
C LEU A 204 -3.25 3.37 -14.32
N SER A 205 -3.41 2.21 -14.93
CA SER A 205 -3.79 0.96 -14.25
C SER A 205 -2.58 0.10 -13.97
N MET A 206 -2.19 0.00 -12.70
CA MET A 206 -0.98 -0.68 -12.22
C MET A 206 -1.34 -1.96 -11.48
N TRP A 207 -0.71 -3.06 -11.84
CA TRP A 207 -0.95 -4.35 -11.22
C TRP A 207 0.36 -4.98 -10.76
N SER A 208 0.36 -5.59 -9.58
CA SER A 208 1.59 -6.14 -9.01
C SER A 208 1.35 -7.25 -8.01
N THR A 209 2.41 -7.95 -7.66
CA THR A 209 2.59 -8.69 -6.41
C THR A 209 3.51 -7.86 -5.54
N ALA A 210 3.45 -8.02 -4.21
CA ALA A 210 4.30 -7.30 -3.26
C ALA A 210 5.77 -7.28 -3.72
N GLY A 211 6.38 -6.11 -3.61
CA GLY A 211 7.77 -5.87 -3.95
C GLY A 211 8.73 -6.14 -2.79
N ASP A 212 9.87 -5.51 -2.87
CA ASP A 212 10.90 -5.44 -1.84
C ASP A 212 11.38 -3.99 -1.66
N GLU A 213 12.44 -3.78 -0.91
CA GLU A 213 13.00 -2.45 -0.63
C GLU A 213 13.43 -1.67 -1.88
N SER A 214 13.66 -2.34 -3.00
CA SER A 214 14.01 -1.69 -4.28
C SER A 214 12.81 -1.19 -5.08
N SER A 215 11.59 -1.55 -4.68
CA SER A 215 10.34 -1.27 -5.40
C SER A 215 9.81 0.14 -5.09
N ALA A 216 10.64 1.18 -5.27
CA ALA A 216 10.37 2.55 -4.81
C ALA A 216 9.03 3.12 -5.31
N ALA A 217 8.71 2.98 -6.61
CA ALA A 217 7.43 3.46 -7.15
C ALA A 217 6.24 2.77 -6.47
N PHE A 218 6.28 1.44 -6.34
CA PHE A 218 5.20 0.70 -5.71
C PHE A 218 5.04 1.07 -4.23
N ILE A 219 6.14 1.24 -3.51
CA ILE A 219 6.15 1.67 -2.11
C ILE A 219 5.45 3.02 -1.98
N ALA A 220 5.82 4.01 -2.82
CA ALA A 220 5.24 5.35 -2.76
C ALA A 220 3.71 5.33 -2.98
N PHE A 221 3.22 4.65 -4.00
CA PHE A 221 1.77 4.50 -4.23
C PHE A 221 1.05 3.80 -3.08
N ARG A 222 1.66 2.74 -2.55
CA ARG A 222 1.07 1.98 -1.45
C ARG A 222 0.98 2.80 -0.17
N GLU A 223 2.02 3.55 0.16
CA GLU A 223 2.03 4.42 1.34
C GLU A 223 1.02 5.57 1.22
N GLN A 224 0.90 6.17 0.03
CA GLN A 224 -0.14 7.15 -0.27
C GLN A 224 -1.53 6.56 -0.01
N ALA A 225 -1.84 5.39 -0.61
CA ALA A 225 -3.13 4.74 -0.46
C ALA A 225 -3.46 4.39 1.00
N ILE A 226 -2.48 3.88 1.75
CA ILE A 226 -2.64 3.56 3.18
C ILE A 226 -2.95 4.82 3.99
N SER A 227 -2.24 5.93 3.71
CA SER A 227 -2.50 7.21 4.36
C SER A 227 -3.91 7.76 4.05
N GLU A 228 -4.36 7.65 2.80
CA GLU A 228 -5.71 8.05 2.38
C GLU A 228 -6.79 7.19 3.08
N ILE A 229 -6.59 5.87 3.14
CA ILE A 229 -7.51 4.95 3.84
C ILE A 229 -7.60 5.28 5.34
N ASP A 230 -6.46 5.53 6.01
CA ASP A 230 -6.43 5.90 7.44
C ASP A 230 -7.16 7.22 7.72
N LYS A 231 -7.09 8.19 6.80
CA LYS A 231 -7.79 9.47 6.90
C LYS A 231 -9.27 9.37 6.52
N GLY A 232 -9.68 8.30 5.86
CA GLY A 232 -11.02 8.15 5.28
C GLY A 232 -11.23 9.00 4.01
N ASP A 233 -10.12 9.42 3.37
CA ASP A 233 -10.14 10.20 2.14
C ASP A 233 -10.22 9.27 0.92
N THR A 234 -10.90 9.73 -0.13
CA THR A 234 -11.01 8.94 -1.36
C THR A 234 -9.83 9.17 -2.31
N GLY A 235 -9.16 10.31 -2.27
CA GLY A 235 -7.99 10.62 -3.10
C GLY A 235 -8.21 10.48 -4.61
N ASN A 236 -7.11 10.40 -5.37
CA ASN A 236 -7.09 10.22 -6.82
C ASN A 236 -6.59 8.82 -7.25
N LEU A 237 -6.28 7.97 -6.28
CA LEU A 237 -5.75 6.63 -6.45
C LEU A 237 -6.77 5.58 -5.98
N TYR A 238 -7.24 4.73 -6.90
CA TYR A 238 -7.90 3.48 -6.49
C TYR A 238 -6.86 2.47 -6.05
N PHE A 239 -7.00 1.93 -4.88
CA PHE A 239 -6.11 0.91 -4.33
C PHE A 239 -6.90 -0.31 -3.88
N ALA A 240 -6.43 -1.50 -4.25
CA ALA A 240 -6.95 -2.78 -3.75
C ALA A 240 -5.79 -3.75 -3.50
N GLU A 241 -5.64 -4.21 -2.25
CA GLU A 241 -4.60 -5.15 -1.85
C GLU A 241 -5.18 -6.44 -1.26
N TYR A 242 -4.91 -7.55 -1.93
CA TYR A 242 -5.16 -8.90 -1.45
C TYR A 242 -3.88 -9.43 -0.82
N SER A 243 -3.76 -9.36 0.48
CA SER A 243 -2.58 -9.81 1.22
C SER A 243 -3.00 -10.51 2.50
N MET A 244 -2.15 -11.39 3.01
CA MET A 244 -2.38 -11.97 4.33
C MET A 244 -2.33 -10.85 5.37
N LYS A 245 -3.25 -10.92 6.36
CA LYS A 245 -3.28 -9.93 7.44
C LYS A 245 -1.92 -9.93 8.18
N PRO A 246 -1.26 -8.79 8.34
CA PRO A 246 -0.08 -8.67 9.18
C PRO A 246 -0.35 -9.22 10.57
N GLY A 247 0.62 -9.93 11.13
CA GLY A 247 0.46 -10.54 12.44
C GLY A 247 -0.24 -11.91 12.48
N SER A 248 -0.83 -12.38 11.38
CA SER A 248 -1.35 -13.74 11.29
C SER A 248 -0.22 -14.77 11.16
N ASP A 249 -0.44 -15.99 11.65
CA ASP A 249 0.53 -17.07 11.49
C ASP A 249 0.54 -17.59 10.04
N PRO A 250 1.65 -17.44 9.29
CA PRO A 250 1.72 -17.88 7.90
C PRO A 250 1.75 -19.41 7.74
N ARG A 251 1.87 -20.17 8.82
CA ARG A 251 1.80 -21.64 8.79
C ARG A 251 0.36 -22.16 8.79
N LEU A 252 -0.60 -21.33 9.18
CA LEU A 252 -2.02 -21.69 9.16
C LEU A 252 -2.60 -21.42 7.76
N GLU A 253 -3.00 -22.46 7.07
CA GLU A 253 -3.51 -22.44 5.69
C GLU A 253 -4.78 -21.57 5.56
N THR A 254 -5.59 -21.48 6.61
CA THR A 254 -6.76 -20.61 6.67
C THR A 254 -6.42 -19.13 6.47
N ASN A 255 -5.20 -18.71 6.80
CA ASN A 255 -4.72 -17.33 6.63
C ASN A 255 -4.26 -17.04 5.19
N TRP A 256 -4.13 -18.06 4.32
CA TRP A 256 -3.71 -17.88 2.93
C TRP A 256 -4.83 -17.38 2.01
N ILE A 257 -6.08 -17.62 2.40
CA ILE A 257 -7.28 -17.36 1.57
C ILE A 257 -7.35 -15.88 1.16
N GLN A 258 -7.14 -14.97 2.10
CA GLN A 258 -7.27 -13.52 1.85
C GLN A 258 -6.23 -12.98 0.85
N ALA A 259 -5.04 -13.58 0.78
CA ALA A 259 -4.01 -13.24 -0.19
C ALA A 259 -4.21 -13.89 -1.57
N ASN A 260 -5.04 -14.92 -1.63
CA ASN A 260 -5.24 -15.76 -2.82
C ASN A 260 -6.71 -15.78 -3.24
N PRO A 261 -7.24 -14.69 -3.82
CA PRO A 261 -8.66 -14.61 -4.19
C PRO A 261 -9.07 -15.60 -5.30
N ALA A 262 -8.12 -16.21 -6.00
CA ALA A 262 -8.35 -17.28 -6.97
C ALA A 262 -8.30 -18.69 -6.34
N MET A 263 -8.24 -18.78 -5.00
CA MET A 263 -8.23 -20.05 -4.27
C MET A 263 -9.49 -20.87 -4.58
N GLY A 264 -9.30 -22.16 -4.88
CA GLY A 264 -10.37 -23.06 -5.27
C GLY A 264 -10.79 -22.97 -6.74
N GLN A 265 -10.22 -22.04 -7.51
CA GLN A 265 -10.41 -21.93 -8.97
C GLN A 265 -9.12 -22.29 -9.72
N THR A 266 -8.10 -21.44 -9.67
CA THR A 266 -6.81 -21.66 -10.35
C THR A 266 -5.67 -21.92 -9.37
N VAL A 267 -5.84 -21.63 -8.10
CA VAL A 267 -4.86 -21.88 -7.03
C VAL A 267 -5.46 -22.87 -6.04
N THR A 268 -4.69 -23.89 -5.63
CA THR A 268 -5.11 -24.86 -4.62
C THR A 268 -4.25 -24.76 -3.37
N VAL A 269 -4.78 -25.19 -2.23
CA VAL A 269 -4.05 -25.23 -0.96
C VAL A 269 -2.82 -26.14 -1.07
N GLU A 270 -2.95 -27.28 -1.78
CA GLU A 270 -1.86 -28.23 -2.00
C GLU A 270 -0.70 -27.60 -2.78
N ALA A 271 -1.01 -26.82 -3.81
CA ALA A 271 0.01 -26.09 -4.59
C ALA A 271 0.76 -25.08 -3.72
N LEU A 272 0.05 -24.34 -2.85
CA LEU A 272 0.67 -23.41 -1.92
C LEU A 272 1.49 -24.12 -0.84
N ARG A 273 0.99 -25.25 -0.33
CA ARG A 273 1.69 -26.08 0.66
C ARG A 273 3.03 -26.56 0.13
N ALA A 274 3.11 -26.96 -1.15
CA ALA A 274 4.35 -27.40 -1.79
C ALA A 274 5.45 -26.33 -1.81
N VAL A 275 5.09 -25.03 -1.78
CA VAL A 275 6.03 -23.92 -1.81
C VAL A 275 6.14 -23.16 -0.49
N SER A 276 5.36 -23.53 0.53
CA SER A 276 5.23 -22.79 1.81
C SER A 276 6.53 -22.68 2.62
N LYS A 277 7.48 -23.58 2.38
CA LYS A 277 8.80 -23.56 3.05
C LYS A 277 9.86 -22.69 2.35
N LYS A 278 9.54 -22.09 1.19
CA LYS A 278 10.48 -21.23 0.45
C LYS A 278 10.54 -19.84 1.05
N ASP A 279 11.71 -19.23 1.10
CA ASP A 279 11.92 -17.87 1.62
C ASP A 279 11.02 -16.82 0.93
N SER A 280 10.72 -17.02 -0.36
CA SER A 280 9.86 -16.11 -1.12
C SER A 280 8.36 -16.31 -0.87
N PHE A 281 7.95 -17.28 -0.06
CA PHE A 281 6.53 -17.65 0.11
C PHE A 281 5.68 -16.47 0.60
N LEU A 282 6.14 -15.77 1.64
CA LEU A 282 5.41 -14.65 2.22
C LEU A 282 5.16 -13.54 1.19
N ARG A 283 6.17 -13.19 0.41
CA ARG A 283 6.06 -12.15 -0.61
C ARG A 283 5.29 -12.64 -1.85
N ALA A 284 5.67 -13.78 -2.39
CA ALA A 284 5.14 -14.24 -3.68
C ALA A 284 3.73 -14.81 -3.61
N HIS A 285 3.38 -15.49 -2.51
CA HIS A 285 2.13 -16.24 -2.38
C HIS A 285 1.20 -15.73 -1.28
N LEU A 286 1.69 -14.91 -0.35
CA LEU A 286 0.87 -14.23 0.65
C LEU A 286 0.83 -12.71 0.47
N ASN A 287 1.50 -12.20 -0.58
CA ASN A 287 1.52 -10.79 -0.97
C ASN A 287 1.91 -9.86 0.20
N MET A 288 2.85 -10.29 1.01
CA MET A 288 3.24 -9.57 2.22
C MET A 288 4.51 -8.74 2.02
N TRP A 289 4.49 -7.54 2.56
CA TRP A 289 5.63 -6.64 2.68
C TRP A 289 6.39 -6.90 3.98
N VAL A 290 7.01 -8.08 4.09
CA VAL A 290 7.73 -8.48 5.29
C VAL A 290 9.11 -9.00 4.95
N SER A 291 10.08 -8.71 5.81
CA SER A 291 11.36 -9.40 5.78
C SER A 291 11.20 -10.78 6.43
N ALA A 292 11.62 -11.81 5.73
CA ALA A 292 11.59 -13.18 6.26
C ALA A 292 12.53 -13.38 7.47
N ARG A 293 13.50 -12.48 7.67
CA ARG A 293 14.51 -12.56 8.75
C ARG A 293 14.70 -11.21 9.44
N GLY A 294 14.71 -11.22 10.77
CA GLY A 294 15.03 -10.03 11.57
C GLY A 294 13.84 -9.11 11.88
N ALA A 295 12.62 -9.58 11.74
CA ALA A 295 11.43 -8.81 12.13
C ALA A 295 11.55 -8.28 13.57
N TRP A 296 11.22 -6.99 13.76
CA TRP A 296 11.28 -6.34 15.06
C TRP A 296 10.30 -6.97 16.05
N LEU A 297 9.06 -7.17 15.65
CA LEU A 297 8.04 -7.82 16.47
C LEU A 297 7.62 -9.16 15.86
N GLN A 298 7.27 -10.10 16.72
CA GLN A 298 6.64 -11.34 16.29
C GLN A 298 5.21 -11.05 15.79
N PRO A 299 4.72 -11.82 14.82
CA PRO A 299 3.36 -11.70 14.32
C PRO A 299 2.31 -11.63 15.43
N GLY A 300 1.36 -10.69 15.32
CA GLY A 300 0.24 -10.50 16.24
C GLY A 300 0.56 -9.84 17.59
N VAL A 301 1.83 -9.56 17.89
CA VAL A 301 2.21 -8.88 19.14
C VAL A 301 1.71 -7.44 19.14
N TRP A 302 1.83 -6.73 18.01
CA TRP A 302 1.34 -5.37 17.87
C TRP A 302 -0.19 -5.30 17.96
N ASP A 303 -0.92 -6.13 17.23
CA ASP A 303 -2.38 -6.11 17.18
C ASP A 303 -3.05 -6.32 18.54
N LYS A 304 -2.40 -7.08 19.44
CA LYS A 304 -2.88 -7.28 20.82
C LYS A 304 -2.87 -6.02 21.68
N GLN A 305 -2.15 -4.98 21.25
CA GLN A 305 -2.01 -3.73 22.00
C GLN A 305 -3.05 -2.67 21.59
N LYS A 306 -3.92 -3.00 20.63
CA LYS A 306 -4.99 -2.10 20.18
C LYS A 306 -5.95 -1.79 21.31
N THR A 307 -6.38 -0.53 21.38
CA THR A 307 -7.35 -0.01 22.36
C THR A 307 -8.27 1.01 21.70
N ASP A 308 -9.50 1.10 22.19
CA ASP A 308 -10.45 2.16 21.79
C ASP A 308 -10.36 3.40 22.70
N THR A 309 -9.43 3.40 23.68
CA THR A 309 -9.22 4.53 24.58
C THR A 309 -8.72 5.75 23.79
N THR A 310 -9.30 6.90 24.07
CA THR A 310 -8.85 8.18 23.50
C THR A 310 -7.42 8.49 23.92
N MET A 311 -6.68 9.16 23.03
CA MET A 311 -5.28 9.54 23.31
C MET A 311 -5.24 10.50 24.50
N PRO A 312 -4.47 10.20 25.57
CA PRO A 312 -4.32 11.10 26.70
C PRO A 312 -3.67 12.45 26.28
N PRO A 313 -3.98 13.56 26.97
CA PRO A 313 -3.36 14.86 26.70
C PRO A 313 -1.87 14.86 27.01
N GLY A 314 -1.16 15.85 26.48
CA GLY A 314 0.28 16.03 26.72
C GLY A 314 1.16 14.97 26.06
N GLY A 315 2.32 14.75 26.66
CA GLY A 315 3.29 13.75 26.24
C GLY A 315 4.39 14.28 25.35
N VAL A 316 4.81 13.48 24.37
CA VAL A 316 5.91 13.76 23.44
C VAL A 316 5.47 13.50 22.00
N LEU A 317 5.61 14.52 21.17
CA LEU A 317 5.50 14.41 19.71
C LEU A 317 6.90 14.19 19.13
N ALA A 318 7.11 13.07 18.47
CA ALA A 318 8.34 12.81 17.72
C ALA A 318 8.07 12.95 16.21
N VAL A 319 8.96 13.68 15.53
CA VAL A 319 8.85 14.00 14.11
C VAL A 319 10.10 13.56 13.38
N ASP A 320 9.91 12.93 12.23
CA ASP A 320 10.95 12.44 11.34
C ASP A 320 10.57 12.69 9.88
N THR A 321 11.54 12.59 8.99
CA THR A 321 11.34 12.70 7.56
C THR A 321 11.91 11.49 6.83
N ASP A 322 11.27 11.09 5.75
CA ASP A 322 11.87 10.24 4.75
C ASP A 322 12.68 11.11 3.77
N LEU A 323 13.96 10.83 3.70
CA LEU A 323 14.87 11.53 2.79
C LEU A 323 14.68 11.16 1.32
N THR A 324 13.92 10.10 1.05
CA THR A 324 13.74 9.54 -0.29
C THR A 324 12.53 10.15 -1.01
N ASP A 325 11.41 10.25 -0.32
CA ASP A 325 10.14 10.73 -0.89
C ASP A 325 9.67 12.07 -0.30
N GLY A 326 10.44 12.65 0.63
CA GLY A 326 10.17 13.98 1.18
C GLY A 326 8.99 14.04 2.15
N ARG A 327 8.45 12.89 2.60
CA ARG A 327 7.36 12.86 3.58
C ARG A 327 7.83 13.22 4.98
N TYR A 328 6.96 13.90 5.71
CA TYR A 328 7.13 14.22 7.12
C TYR A 328 6.08 13.50 7.94
N VAL A 329 6.50 12.87 9.02
CA VAL A 329 5.60 12.10 9.88
C VAL A 329 5.74 12.49 11.34
N GLY A 330 4.61 12.50 12.06
CA GLY A 330 4.57 12.81 13.48
C GLY A 330 3.81 11.75 14.28
N VAL A 331 4.45 11.21 15.31
CA VAL A 331 3.84 10.27 16.26
C VAL A 331 3.91 10.84 17.66
N ARG A 332 2.75 10.89 18.34
CA ARG A 332 2.69 11.32 19.73
C ARG A 332 2.56 10.14 20.67
N SER A 333 3.27 10.21 21.81
CA SER A 333 3.12 9.27 22.93
C SER A 333 2.84 10.03 24.22
N SER A 334 1.84 9.56 24.99
CA SER A 334 1.54 10.06 26.32
C SER A 334 1.36 8.87 27.29
N VAL A 335 1.91 8.98 28.49
CA VAL A 335 1.84 7.90 29.50
C VAL A 335 0.62 8.15 30.40
N HIS A 336 -0.24 7.14 30.48
CA HIS A 336 -1.40 7.11 31.36
C HIS A 336 -1.50 5.72 32.00
N GLU A 337 -1.77 5.64 33.30
CA GLU A 337 -1.87 4.38 34.06
C GLU A 337 -0.68 3.41 33.80
N SER A 338 0.53 3.95 33.79
CA SER A 338 1.78 3.20 33.52
C SER A 338 1.86 2.55 32.14
N LYS A 339 1.02 2.94 31.20
CA LYS A 339 1.07 2.51 29.80
C LYS A 339 1.32 3.70 28.87
N ALA A 340 2.16 3.50 27.88
CA ALA A 340 2.39 4.48 26.84
C ALA A 340 1.32 4.34 25.75
N HIS A 341 0.50 5.37 25.57
CA HIS A 341 -0.46 5.46 24.48
C HIS A 341 0.19 6.17 23.31
N VAL A 342 0.01 5.65 22.10
CA VAL A 342 0.59 6.20 20.88
C VAL A 342 -0.47 6.41 19.80
N CYS A 343 -0.31 7.47 19.02
CA CYS A 343 -1.11 7.74 17.82
C CYS A 343 -0.27 8.45 16.77
N VAL A 344 -0.65 8.28 15.51
CA VAL A 344 -0.15 9.09 14.39
C VAL A 344 -0.88 10.44 14.45
N GLU A 345 -0.14 11.53 14.56
CA GLU A 345 -0.71 12.88 14.55
C GLU A 345 -0.81 13.45 13.13
N PHE A 346 0.18 13.15 12.29
CA PHE A 346 0.18 13.56 10.89
C PHE A 346 1.13 12.75 10.01
N MET A 347 0.81 12.74 8.71
CA MET A 347 1.67 12.39 7.59
C MET A 347 1.41 13.41 6.49
N VAL A 348 2.43 14.19 6.09
CA VAL A 348 2.31 15.30 5.13
C VAL A 348 3.53 15.35 4.21
N ASP A 349 3.38 15.97 3.03
CA ASP A 349 4.36 15.92 1.95
C ASP A 349 5.21 17.17 1.85
N THR A 350 4.93 18.21 2.66
CA THR A 350 5.71 19.46 2.65
C THR A 350 6.13 19.87 4.04
N GLU A 351 7.27 20.55 4.12
CA GLU A 351 7.81 21.06 5.38
C GLU A 351 6.89 22.12 6.01
N ASP A 352 6.26 22.96 5.21
CA ASP A 352 5.32 23.96 5.71
C ASP A 352 4.11 23.34 6.40
N LEU A 353 3.53 22.31 5.79
CA LEU A 353 2.44 21.56 6.40
C LEU A 353 2.89 20.84 7.67
N MET A 354 4.11 20.31 7.69
CA MET A 354 4.67 19.69 8.89
C MET A 354 4.74 20.70 10.06
N TRP A 355 5.26 21.91 9.82
CA TRP A 355 5.33 22.92 10.88
C TRP A 355 3.94 23.37 11.35
N GLN A 356 2.95 23.49 10.46
CA GLN A 356 1.56 23.77 10.82
C GLN A 356 0.97 22.67 11.72
N GLU A 357 1.19 21.40 11.37
CA GLU A 357 0.74 20.28 12.19
C GLU A 357 1.45 20.20 13.54
N ILE A 358 2.75 20.48 13.58
CA ILE A 358 3.50 20.58 14.83
C ILE A 358 2.91 21.69 15.72
N GLU A 359 2.62 22.86 15.19
CA GLU A 359 2.03 23.97 15.93
C GLU A 359 0.62 23.58 16.46
N ARG A 360 -0.19 22.91 15.64
CA ARG A 360 -1.52 22.39 16.06
C ARG A 360 -1.40 21.48 17.27
N VAL A 361 -0.50 20.50 17.25
CA VAL A 361 -0.30 19.55 18.35
C VAL A 361 0.33 20.23 19.57
N MET A 362 1.28 21.14 19.34
CA MET A 362 2.01 21.89 20.38
C MET A 362 1.18 23.01 21.00
N ALA A 363 -0.05 23.29 20.51
CA ALA A 363 -1.03 24.15 21.19
C ALA A 363 -1.36 23.64 22.60
N ASP A 364 -1.31 22.31 22.81
CA ASP A 364 -1.21 21.73 24.15
C ASP A 364 0.21 22.01 24.72
N THR A 365 0.26 22.93 25.67
CA THR A 365 1.53 23.37 26.29
C THR A 365 2.25 22.29 27.08
N SER A 366 1.59 21.19 27.38
CA SER A 366 2.15 20.03 28.06
C SER A 366 2.85 19.03 27.12
N VAL A 367 2.71 19.20 25.80
CA VAL A 367 3.42 18.42 24.78
C VAL A 367 4.85 18.94 24.60
N ARG A 368 5.81 18.05 24.57
CA ARG A 368 7.21 18.32 24.19
C ARG A 368 7.46 17.80 22.78
N LEU A 369 8.31 18.50 22.04
CA LEU A 369 8.69 18.14 20.68
C LEU A 369 10.04 17.40 20.67
N VAL A 370 10.13 16.39 19.84
CA VAL A 370 11.35 15.66 19.54
C VAL A 370 11.51 15.59 18.02
N ILE A 371 12.64 16.07 17.52
CA ILE A 371 12.93 16.12 16.08
C ILE A 371 14.28 15.49 15.77
N THR A 372 14.47 15.08 14.54
CA THR A 372 15.76 14.63 14.02
C THR A 372 16.69 15.81 13.71
N PRO A 373 18.02 15.62 13.64
CA PRO A 373 18.96 16.70 13.33
C PRO A 373 18.68 17.40 11.98
N ALA A 374 18.12 16.70 11.01
CA ALA A 374 17.78 17.29 9.71
C ALA A 374 16.74 18.42 9.82
N LEU A 375 15.79 18.31 10.74
CA LEU A 375 14.73 19.29 10.96
C LEU A 375 15.16 20.45 11.88
N HIS A 376 16.26 20.28 12.62
CA HIS A 376 16.71 21.26 13.62
C HIS A 376 17.09 22.61 13.01
N LEU A 377 17.60 22.61 11.78
CA LEU A 377 18.02 23.85 11.10
C LEU A 377 16.87 24.82 10.83
N HIS A 378 15.66 24.30 10.68
CA HIS A 378 14.46 25.06 10.37
C HIS A 378 13.51 25.18 11.57
N LEU A 379 13.98 24.83 12.78
CA LEU A 379 13.16 24.89 13.99
C LEU A 379 12.71 26.31 14.31
N PRO A 380 11.39 26.57 14.42
CA PRO A 380 10.86 27.85 14.82
C PRO A 380 11.32 28.24 16.25
N PRO A 381 11.79 29.51 16.48
CA PRO A 381 12.33 29.92 17.77
C PRO A 381 11.37 29.79 18.96
N ASN A 382 10.04 29.90 18.72
CA ASN A 382 9.02 29.77 19.74
C ASN A 382 8.89 28.32 20.27
N LEU A 383 9.36 27.31 19.52
CA LEU A 383 9.31 25.89 19.91
C LEU A 383 10.60 25.41 20.58
N GLU A 384 11.71 26.15 20.49
CA GLU A 384 13.05 25.74 20.92
C GLU A 384 13.08 25.19 22.37
N ARG A 385 12.44 25.93 23.31
CA ARG A 385 12.44 25.56 24.74
C ARG A 385 11.75 24.22 25.06
N ARG A 386 10.87 23.75 24.18
CA ARG A 386 10.12 22.50 24.35
C ARG A 386 10.60 21.40 23.39
N THR A 387 11.68 21.65 22.65
CA THR A 387 12.22 20.74 21.64
C THR A 387 13.49 20.07 22.12
N SER A 388 13.64 18.81 21.78
CA SER A 388 14.86 18.03 21.93
C SER A 388 15.23 17.41 20.59
N VAL A 389 16.54 17.40 20.30
CA VAL A 389 17.05 16.79 19.07
C VAL A 389 17.57 15.41 19.41
N ILE A 390 17.12 14.40 18.69
CA ILE A 390 17.51 13.00 18.87
C ILE A 390 17.81 12.36 17.51
N GLY A 391 18.50 11.23 17.53
CA GLY A 391 18.92 10.59 16.29
C GLY A 391 19.18 9.10 16.45
N TYR A 392 20.10 8.60 15.65
CA TYR A 392 20.45 7.18 15.58
C TYR A 392 20.94 6.62 16.93
N GLY A 393 21.66 7.40 17.74
CA GLY A 393 22.15 6.97 19.05
C GLY A 393 21.03 6.61 20.01
N GLU A 394 19.95 7.38 20.02
CA GLU A 394 18.74 7.13 20.80
C GLU A 394 17.96 5.94 20.27
N LEU A 395 17.87 5.81 18.95
CA LEU A 395 17.23 4.65 18.33
C LEU A 395 17.95 3.34 18.73
N LEU A 396 19.28 3.34 18.72
CA LEU A 396 20.09 2.21 19.17
C LEU A 396 19.82 1.84 20.64
N LYS A 397 19.70 2.84 21.51
CA LYS A 397 19.41 2.63 22.94
C LYS A 397 18.01 2.08 23.19
N TYR A 398 17.03 2.53 22.41
CA TYR A 398 15.62 2.32 22.75
C TYR A 398 14.94 1.23 21.94
N SER A 399 15.43 0.83 20.74
CA SER A 399 14.76 -0.17 19.89
C SER A 399 14.43 -1.49 20.63
N GLY A 400 15.39 -2.02 21.40
CA GLY A 400 15.18 -3.24 22.18
C GLY A 400 14.31 -3.03 23.43
N LEU A 401 14.44 -1.87 24.09
CA LEU A 401 13.63 -1.53 25.26
C LEU A 401 12.15 -1.39 24.90
N ILE A 402 11.85 -0.65 23.85
CA ILE A 402 10.48 -0.46 23.41
C ILE A 402 9.86 -1.75 22.87
N GLN A 403 10.65 -2.59 22.17
CA GLN A 403 10.23 -3.95 21.82
C GLN A 403 9.73 -4.72 23.03
N LYS A 404 10.51 -4.70 24.13
CA LYS A 404 10.15 -5.37 25.38
C LYS A 404 8.88 -4.77 25.99
N MET A 405 8.73 -3.44 26.02
CA MET A 405 7.52 -2.78 26.52
C MET A 405 6.26 -3.17 25.73
N ILE A 406 6.36 -3.29 24.40
CA ILE A 406 5.24 -3.76 23.55
C ILE A 406 4.88 -5.21 23.89
N VAL A 407 5.86 -6.10 23.98
CA VAL A 407 5.65 -7.52 24.33
C VAL A 407 5.02 -7.67 25.72
N GLU A 408 5.42 -6.84 26.69
CA GLU A 408 4.88 -6.82 28.05
C GLU A 408 3.49 -6.14 28.16
N GLY A 409 2.94 -5.65 27.07
CA GLY A 409 1.63 -5.00 27.08
C GLY A 409 1.60 -3.61 27.72
N LYS A 410 2.75 -2.92 27.78
CA LYS A 410 2.91 -1.56 28.33
C LYS A 410 2.70 -0.45 27.29
N VAL A 411 2.42 -0.79 26.05
CA VAL A 411 2.09 0.15 24.95
C VAL A 411 0.66 -0.06 24.52
N ARG A 412 -0.03 1.01 24.13
CA ARG A 412 -1.40 0.99 23.55
C ARG A 412 -1.44 1.87 22.33
N HIS A 413 -2.19 1.46 21.29
CA HIS A 413 -2.38 2.22 20.07
C HIS A 413 -3.83 2.13 19.59
N ARG A 414 -4.27 3.08 18.76
CA ARG A 414 -5.66 3.15 18.27
C ARG A 414 -5.91 2.23 17.06
N GLY A 415 -4.87 1.68 16.46
CA GLY A 415 -4.96 0.75 15.35
C GLY A 415 -4.86 1.42 13.98
N GLU A 416 -4.20 2.58 13.91
CA GLU A 416 -3.86 3.24 12.65
C GLU A 416 -3.09 2.26 11.77
N LEU A 417 -3.55 2.14 10.52
CA LEU A 417 -3.03 1.19 9.57
C LEU A 417 -1.60 1.53 9.15
N SER A 418 -1.32 2.81 8.91
CA SER A 418 0.01 3.31 8.57
C SER A 418 1.05 2.95 9.63
N LEU A 419 0.76 3.18 10.92
CA LEU A 419 1.67 2.81 12.00
C LEU A 419 1.85 1.29 12.09
N ALA A 420 0.76 0.53 11.97
CA ALA A 420 0.80 -0.94 12.01
C ALA A 420 1.68 -1.52 10.87
N GLU A 421 1.58 -0.98 9.66
CA GLU A 421 2.41 -1.39 8.52
C GLU A 421 3.89 -1.08 8.76
N HIS A 422 4.22 0.13 9.26
CA HIS A 422 5.60 0.50 9.59
C HIS A 422 6.20 -0.37 10.71
N VAL A 423 5.41 -0.73 11.72
CA VAL A 423 5.83 -1.61 12.82
C VAL A 423 6.05 -3.05 12.34
N ASN A 424 5.12 -3.58 11.55
CA ASN A 424 5.17 -4.99 11.11
C ASN A 424 6.30 -5.28 10.11
N ARG A 425 6.70 -4.29 9.29
CA ARG A 425 7.82 -4.45 8.35
C ARG A 425 9.18 -4.04 8.91
N ALA A 426 9.21 -3.46 10.11
CA ALA A 426 10.45 -3.02 10.73
C ALA A 426 11.40 -4.20 11.03
N VAL A 427 12.68 -4.02 10.69
CA VAL A 427 13.73 -5.04 10.83
C VAL A 427 14.78 -4.58 11.83
N LEU A 428 15.20 -5.47 12.70
CA LEU A 428 16.36 -5.27 13.60
C LEU A 428 17.67 -5.68 12.95
N THR A 429 18.66 -4.84 13.13
CA THR A 429 20.05 -5.12 12.75
C THR A 429 20.92 -5.13 14.00
N LYS A 430 21.80 -6.12 14.11
CA LYS A 430 22.84 -6.15 15.14
C LYS A 430 23.98 -5.21 14.72
N THR A 431 24.42 -4.40 15.66
CA THR A 431 25.59 -3.51 15.53
C THR A 431 26.53 -3.78 16.69
N GLY A 432 27.75 -3.22 16.69
CA GLY A 432 28.70 -3.36 17.81
C GLY A 432 28.18 -2.80 19.14
N GLY A 433 27.16 -1.94 19.12
CA GLY A 433 26.55 -1.33 20.31
C GLY A 433 25.19 -1.91 20.73
N GLY A 434 24.67 -2.94 20.03
CA GLY A 434 23.35 -3.51 20.34
C GLY A 434 22.49 -3.85 19.13
N VAL A 435 21.17 -3.71 19.27
CA VAL A 435 20.21 -3.90 18.18
C VAL A 435 19.49 -2.60 17.86
N VAL A 436 19.30 -2.32 16.58
CA VAL A 436 18.67 -1.08 16.11
C VAL A 436 17.74 -1.36 14.95
N LEU A 437 16.64 -0.59 14.85
CA LEU A 437 15.77 -0.56 13.69
C LEU A 437 16.53 -0.06 12.46
N SER A 438 16.41 -0.77 11.33
CA SER A 438 17.13 -0.48 10.10
C SER A 438 16.15 -0.16 8.97
N SER A 439 16.11 1.10 8.53
CA SER A 439 15.35 1.50 7.35
C SER A 439 15.86 0.81 6.08
N GLN A 440 17.19 0.62 5.94
CA GLN A 440 17.79 -0.02 4.77
C GLN A 440 17.43 -1.51 4.61
N LYS A 441 17.16 -2.22 5.71
CA LYS A 441 16.82 -3.65 5.68
C LYS A 441 15.33 -3.91 5.79
N SER A 442 14.54 -2.88 6.07
CA SER A 442 13.09 -2.97 6.12
C SER A 442 12.53 -2.89 4.69
N PRO A 443 11.55 -3.73 4.32
CA PRO A 443 10.97 -3.74 2.98
C PRO A 443 9.98 -2.57 2.77
N GLY A 444 10.41 -1.35 3.06
CA GLY A 444 9.66 -0.12 2.95
C GLY A 444 9.91 0.84 4.12
N PRO A 445 9.26 2.02 4.11
CA PRO A 445 9.44 3.06 5.12
C PRO A 445 9.11 2.60 6.53
N ILE A 446 9.87 3.07 7.53
CA ILE A 446 9.63 2.78 8.97
C ILE A 446 9.72 4.04 9.84
N GLU A 447 9.55 5.23 9.27
CA GLU A 447 9.67 6.51 9.97
C GLU A 447 8.67 6.62 11.11
N LEU A 448 7.39 6.23 10.89
CA LEU A 448 6.40 6.18 11.97
C LEU A 448 6.83 5.25 13.12
N CYS A 449 7.44 4.11 12.79
CA CYS A 449 7.96 3.19 13.80
C CYS A 449 9.14 3.82 14.58
N ARG A 450 10.05 4.54 13.90
CA ARG A 450 11.15 5.27 14.56
C ARG A 450 10.62 6.37 15.46
N CYS A 451 9.70 7.21 14.96
CA CYS A 451 9.03 8.25 15.75
C CYS A 451 8.33 7.65 16.98
N MET A 452 7.63 6.54 16.82
CA MET A 452 6.98 5.84 17.93
C MET A 452 7.99 5.42 19.00
N VAL A 453 9.13 4.84 18.60
CA VAL A 453 10.19 4.43 19.55
C VAL A 453 10.70 5.64 20.33
N TRP A 454 10.99 6.74 19.68
CA TRP A 454 11.44 7.96 20.32
C TRP A 454 10.37 8.58 21.22
N ALA A 455 9.14 8.70 20.73
CA ALA A 455 8.04 9.28 21.50
C ALA A 455 7.75 8.49 22.78
N ILE A 456 7.71 7.15 22.70
CA ILE A 456 7.51 6.29 23.89
C ILE A 456 8.68 6.44 24.85
N ALA A 457 9.92 6.37 24.37
CA ALA A 457 11.09 6.47 25.22
C ALA A 457 11.13 7.80 25.98
N GLU A 458 10.89 8.91 25.28
CA GLU A 458 10.95 10.24 25.88
C GLU A 458 9.73 10.55 26.78
N SER A 459 8.53 10.04 26.44
CA SER A 459 7.34 10.20 27.30
C SER A 459 7.42 9.36 28.57
N SER A 460 8.15 8.24 28.52
CA SER A 460 8.31 7.33 29.66
C SER A 460 9.47 7.72 30.60
N ARG A 461 10.27 8.73 30.25
CA ARG A 461 11.31 9.22 31.15
C ARG A 461 10.73 9.78 32.44
N PRO A 462 11.28 9.43 33.61
CA PRO A 462 10.87 10.03 34.88
C PRO A 462 10.98 11.56 34.79
N LYS A 463 9.91 12.27 35.16
CA LYS A 463 10.00 13.74 35.34
C LYS A 463 10.91 14.00 36.51
N VAL A 464 12.07 14.60 36.27
CA VAL A 464 12.92 15.11 37.35
C VAL A 464 12.21 16.33 37.92
N VAL A 465 11.53 16.13 39.02
CA VAL A 465 11.00 17.26 39.81
C VAL A 465 12.21 17.84 40.52
N GLY A 466 12.82 18.86 39.91
CA GLY A 466 13.87 19.65 40.57
C GLY A 466 13.27 20.29 41.84
N LYS A 467 13.83 19.96 43.00
CA LYS A 467 13.55 20.76 44.19
C LYS A 467 14.00 22.23 43.86
N PRO A 468 13.19 23.26 44.10
CA PRO A 468 13.65 24.61 43.93
C PRO A 468 14.82 24.85 44.92
N MET A 469 16.01 25.07 44.40
CA MET A 469 17.13 25.53 45.22
C MET A 469 16.90 27.03 45.47
N PHE A 470 16.42 27.35 46.64
CA PHE A 470 16.48 28.71 47.12
C PHE A 470 17.92 29.02 47.54
N ALA A 471 18.64 29.81 46.75
CA ALA A 471 19.86 30.41 47.21
C ALA A 471 19.51 31.56 48.17
N VAL A 472 19.63 31.33 49.47
CA VAL A 472 19.58 32.42 50.46
C VAL A 472 20.93 33.13 50.40
N SER A 473 20.96 34.31 49.80
CA SER A 473 22.12 35.24 49.94
C SER A 473 22.16 35.76 51.36
N THR A 474 23.04 35.22 52.15
CA THR A 474 23.45 35.87 53.40
C THR A 474 24.58 36.86 53.07
N THR A 475 24.21 38.10 52.85
CA THR A 475 25.19 39.23 52.87
C THR A 475 25.35 39.68 54.32
N PRO A 476 26.59 39.84 54.82
CA PRO A 476 26.84 40.30 56.18
C PRO A 476 26.53 41.79 56.38
#